data_7e9c7bb5c75202e56b2a37eb76559322
#
_entry.id   7e9c7bb5c75202e56b2a37eb76559322
#
_cell.length_a   1.000
_cell.length_b   1.000
_cell.length_c   1.000
_cell.angle_alpha   90.00
_cell.angle_beta   90.00
_cell.angle_gamma   90.00
#
_symmetry.space_group_name_H-M   'P 1'
#
loop_
_entity.id
_entity.type
_entity.pdbx_description
1 polymer ?
#
loop_
_entity_poly.entity_id
_entity_poly.type
_entity_poly.pdbx_seq_one_letter_code
_entity_poly.pdbx_strand_id
1 'polypeptide(L)'
;ILDYNDVKPYLSSKQEYALPLDVAFPIYSWGIWMRQNDFKSILHKTDFTDTLYYKQMDKWKYVVSKEHYLEGHHLKKGDIIRLETSPLEDIIKVKQLAFSKIRRHPRNIILYHLDSLNIAQYSEENIRLIYK
;
A
#
# COMPACT_ATOMS: atom_id res chain seq x y z
N ILE A 1 2.94 0.99 -2.55
CA ILE A 1 3.19 1.40 -1.14
C ILE A 1 2.95 2.89 -1.06
N LEU A 2 2.14 3.34 -0.11
CA LEU A 2 2.09 4.74 0.25
C LEU A 2 3.32 5.04 1.11
N ASP A 3 4.25 5.85 0.60
CA ASP A 3 5.45 6.27 1.31
C ASP A 3 5.46 7.80 1.42
N TYR A 4 5.67 8.30 2.63
CA TYR A 4 5.75 9.74 2.90
C TYR A 4 6.84 10.44 2.06
N ASN A 5 7.99 9.79 1.89
CA ASN A 5 9.11 10.38 1.16
C ASN A 5 8.83 10.50 -0.34
N ASP A 6 8.04 9.56 -0.89
CA ASP A 6 7.63 9.61 -2.30
C ASP A 6 6.60 10.71 -2.55
N VAL A 7 5.71 10.95 -1.59
CA VAL A 7 4.63 11.96 -1.73
C VAL A 7 5.11 13.38 -1.43
N LYS A 8 6.05 13.53 -0.50
CA LYS A 8 6.55 14.84 -0.03
C LYS A 8 6.98 15.79 -1.15
N PRO A 9 7.75 15.38 -2.19
CA PRO A 9 8.15 16.27 -3.28
C PRO A 9 6.96 16.90 -4.03
N TYR A 10 5.90 16.13 -4.24
CA TYR A 10 4.70 16.60 -4.95
C TYR A 10 3.90 17.62 -4.15
N LEU A 11 3.83 17.46 -2.83
CA LEU A 11 3.13 18.39 -1.94
C LEU A 11 3.99 19.58 -1.51
N SER A 12 5.29 19.54 -1.76
CA SER A 12 6.23 20.61 -1.40
C SER A 12 6.32 21.73 -2.44
N SER A 13 5.65 21.59 -3.59
CA SER A 13 5.62 22.65 -4.60
C SER A 13 4.90 23.89 -4.03
N LYS A 14 5.45 25.08 -4.29
CA LYS A 14 4.92 26.35 -3.78
C LYS A 14 3.63 26.82 -4.47
N GLN A 15 3.17 26.09 -5.48
CA GLN A 15 1.94 26.44 -6.19
C GLN A 15 0.72 25.96 -5.40
N GLU A 16 -0.01 26.92 -4.89
CA GLU A 16 -1.34 26.67 -4.30
C GLU A 16 -2.33 26.32 -5.41
N TYR A 17 -3.05 25.23 -5.21
CA TYR A 17 -4.15 24.85 -6.10
C TYR A 17 -5.37 25.73 -5.79
N ALA A 18 -5.91 26.38 -6.79
CA ALA A 18 -6.97 27.37 -6.61
C ALA A 18 -8.34 26.75 -6.24
N LEU A 19 -8.58 25.50 -6.64
CA LEU A 19 -9.85 24.81 -6.39
C LEU A 19 -9.81 24.03 -5.06
N PRO A 20 -10.97 23.81 -4.43
CA PRO A 20 -11.07 22.91 -3.30
C PRO A 20 -10.63 21.50 -3.71
N LEU A 21 -9.81 20.86 -2.90
CA LEU A 21 -9.34 19.49 -3.10
C LEU A 21 -9.92 18.58 -2.03
N ASP A 22 -10.35 17.41 -2.45
CA ASP A 22 -10.53 16.27 -1.56
C ASP A 22 -9.25 15.46 -1.52
N VAL A 23 -9.03 14.69 -0.45
CA VAL A 23 -7.86 13.81 -0.34
C VAL A 23 -8.31 12.35 -0.32
N ALA A 24 -7.58 11.53 -1.07
CA ALA A 24 -7.83 10.10 -1.13
C ALA A 24 -6.59 9.34 -0.67
N PHE A 25 -6.77 8.38 0.24
CA PHE A 25 -5.70 7.53 0.74
C PHE A 25 -5.93 6.07 0.34
N PRO A 26 -4.90 5.38 -0.17
CA PRO A 26 -4.98 3.96 -0.44
C PRO A 26 -4.99 3.18 0.87
N ILE A 27 -5.83 2.15 0.95
CA ILE A 27 -5.88 1.20 2.07
C ILE A 27 -5.70 -0.24 1.61
N TYR A 28 -5.19 -0.45 0.38
CA TYR A 28 -4.99 -1.78 -0.17
C TYR A 28 -3.69 -2.43 0.33
N SER A 29 -3.67 -3.76 0.28
CA SER A 29 -2.49 -4.58 0.45
C SER A 29 -2.54 -5.74 -0.54
N TRP A 30 -1.44 -5.98 -1.25
CA TRP A 30 -1.30 -7.08 -2.20
C TRP A 30 0.16 -7.47 -2.41
N GLY A 31 0.37 -8.66 -3.00
CA GLY A 31 1.68 -9.09 -3.46
C GLY A 31 1.86 -8.82 -4.96
N ILE A 32 2.93 -8.17 -5.35
CA ILE A 32 3.33 -8.06 -6.76
C ILE A 32 4.25 -9.22 -7.09
N TRP A 33 3.75 -10.16 -7.89
CA TRP A 33 4.54 -11.30 -8.35
C TRP A 33 5.35 -10.95 -9.59
N MET A 34 6.64 -11.24 -9.52
CA MET A 34 7.61 -11.00 -10.59
C MET A 34 8.44 -12.25 -10.86
N ARG A 35 8.78 -12.46 -12.13
CA ARG A 35 9.72 -13.49 -12.58
C ARG A 35 10.75 -12.85 -13.49
N GLN A 36 12.05 -12.99 -13.16
CA GLN A 36 13.13 -12.37 -13.93
C GLN A 36 12.93 -10.86 -14.17
N ASN A 37 12.44 -10.16 -13.16
CA ASN A 37 12.06 -8.74 -13.17
C ASN A 37 10.82 -8.38 -14.01
N ASP A 38 10.18 -9.35 -14.66
CA ASP A 38 8.92 -9.11 -15.37
C ASP A 38 7.74 -9.24 -14.42
N PHE A 39 6.84 -8.27 -14.47
CA PHE A 39 5.55 -8.34 -13.78
C PHE A 39 4.72 -9.52 -14.33
N LYS A 40 4.17 -10.35 -13.45
CA LYS A 40 3.30 -11.49 -13.80
C LYS A 40 1.86 -11.27 -13.36
N SER A 41 1.64 -10.97 -12.09
CA SER A 41 0.28 -10.74 -11.57
C SER A 41 0.32 -10.04 -10.21
N ILE A 42 -0.87 -9.60 -9.79
CA ILE A 42 -1.15 -9.19 -8.42
C ILE A 42 -1.70 -10.40 -7.66
N LEU A 43 -1.19 -10.64 -6.48
CA LEU A 43 -1.63 -11.67 -5.54
C LEU A 43 -2.39 -10.99 -4.39
N HIS A 44 -3.57 -11.49 -4.07
CA HIS A 44 -4.36 -10.96 -2.95
C HIS A 44 -3.88 -11.48 -1.59
N LYS A 45 -3.16 -12.60 -1.57
CA LYS A 45 -2.47 -13.07 -0.38
C LYS A 45 -1.43 -12.03 0.06
N THR A 46 -1.41 -11.73 1.33
CA THR A 46 -0.48 -10.77 1.95
C THR A 46 0.43 -11.39 3.01
N ASP A 47 0.14 -12.60 3.44
CA ASP A 47 0.95 -13.37 4.38
C ASP A 47 1.86 -14.34 3.64
N PHE A 48 3.17 -14.10 3.67
CA PHE A 48 4.22 -14.91 3.08
C PHE A 48 5.21 -15.41 4.13
N THR A 49 4.75 -15.63 5.36
CA THR A 49 5.58 -16.08 6.49
C THR A 49 5.85 -17.58 6.50
N ASP A 50 5.16 -18.36 5.68
CA ASP A 50 5.41 -19.79 5.56
C ASP A 50 6.80 -20.06 4.94
N THR A 51 7.76 -20.42 5.80
CA THR A 51 9.16 -20.64 5.43
C THR A 51 9.40 -21.85 4.51
N LEU A 52 8.41 -22.74 4.36
CA LEU A 52 8.47 -23.83 3.39
C LEU A 52 8.44 -23.31 1.95
N TYR A 53 7.64 -22.29 1.72
CA TYR A 53 7.38 -21.75 0.38
C TYR A 53 8.07 -20.43 0.11
N TYR A 54 8.36 -19.63 1.16
CA TYR A 54 8.88 -18.28 0.99
C TYR A 54 10.07 -18.02 1.92
N LYS A 55 11.03 -17.28 1.40
CA LYS A 55 12.15 -16.73 2.19
C LYS A 55 12.07 -15.20 2.12
N GLN A 56 12.01 -14.57 3.26
CA GLN A 56 12.06 -13.12 3.36
C GLN A 56 13.44 -12.61 2.96
N MET A 57 13.50 -11.65 2.03
CA MET A 57 14.72 -10.98 1.60
C MET A 57 14.91 -9.63 2.30
N ASP A 58 13.83 -8.88 2.40
CA ASP A 58 13.75 -7.63 3.15
C ASP A 58 12.33 -7.44 3.72
N LYS A 59 12.05 -6.29 4.31
CA LYS A 59 10.74 -6.00 4.93
C LYS A 59 9.56 -6.25 3.99
N TRP A 60 9.74 -6.06 2.69
CA TRP A 60 8.65 -6.06 1.72
C TRP A 60 8.83 -7.07 0.58
N LYS A 61 9.94 -7.80 0.57
CA LYS A 61 10.24 -8.74 -0.50
C LYS A 61 10.46 -10.16 0.01
N TYR A 62 9.88 -11.08 -0.73
CA TYR A 62 9.99 -12.51 -0.51
C TYR A 62 10.43 -13.20 -1.79
N VAL A 63 11.24 -14.24 -1.65
CA VAL A 63 11.57 -15.15 -2.76
C VAL A 63 10.85 -16.48 -2.57
N VAL A 64 10.29 -17.00 -3.64
CA VAL A 64 9.67 -18.32 -3.65
C VAL A 64 10.76 -19.38 -3.52
N SER A 65 10.73 -20.15 -2.42
CA SER A 65 11.72 -21.19 -2.10
C SER A 65 11.35 -22.53 -2.73
N LYS A 66 10.04 -22.80 -2.84
CA LYS A 66 9.50 -24.04 -3.37
C LYS A 66 8.37 -23.75 -4.36
N GLU A 67 8.43 -24.42 -5.50
CA GLU A 67 7.40 -24.35 -6.53
C GLU A 67 6.03 -24.78 -5.98
N HIS A 68 5.00 -24.00 -6.27
CA HIS A 68 3.62 -24.25 -5.81
C HIS A 68 2.60 -23.40 -6.59
N TYR A 69 1.33 -23.70 -6.39
CA TYR A 69 0.22 -22.91 -6.91
C TYR A 69 -0.33 -21.98 -5.85
N LEU A 70 -0.59 -20.72 -6.24
CA LEU A 70 -1.25 -19.73 -5.40
C LEU A 70 -2.23 -18.92 -6.26
N GLU A 71 -3.50 -18.86 -5.83
CA GLU A 71 -4.56 -18.11 -6.54
C GLU A 71 -4.65 -18.46 -8.03
N GLY A 72 -4.45 -19.76 -8.38
CA GLY A 72 -4.46 -20.22 -9.76
C GLY A 72 -3.17 -19.95 -10.55
N HIS A 73 -2.18 -19.29 -9.96
CA HIS A 73 -0.90 -18.99 -10.57
C HIS A 73 0.15 -20.02 -10.17
N HIS A 74 0.98 -20.43 -11.14
CA HIS A 74 2.10 -21.34 -10.92
C HIS A 74 3.37 -20.54 -10.57
N LEU A 75 3.68 -20.46 -9.28
CA LEU A 75 4.89 -19.81 -8.77
C LEU A 75 6.06 -20.79 -8.84
N LYS A 76 7.19 -20.33 -9.36
CA LYS A 76 8.42 -21.12 -9.48
C LYS A 76 9.44 -20.67 -8.45
N LYS A 77 10.32 -21.61 -8.07
CA LYS A 77 11.47 -21.27 -7.22
C LYS A 77 12.28 -20.11 -7.85
N GLY A 78 12.58 -19.11 -7.04
CA GLY A 78 13.29 -17.90 -7.48
C GLY A 78 12.39 -16.75 -7.92
N ASP A 79 11.08 -16.95 -8.07
CA ASP A 79 10.14 -15.87 -8.27
C ASP A 79 10.17 -14.90 -7.08
N ILE A 80 9.96 -13.64 -7.35
CA ILE A 80 9.95 -12.58 -6.33
C ILE A 80 8.51 -12.12 -6.10
N ILE A 81 8.16 -11.96 -4.84
CA ILE A 81 6.91 -11.32 -4.42
C ILE A 81 7.28 -10.06 -3.65
N ARG A 82 6.85 -8.91 -4.12
CA ARG A 82 6.95 -7.64 -3.40
C ARG A 82 5.60 -7.31 -2.77
N LEU A 83 5.57 -7.27 -1.45
CA LEU A 83 4.37 -6.87 -0.71
C LEU A 83 4.22 -5.34 -0.79
N GLU A 84 3.08 -4.88 -1.27
CA GLU A 84 2.69 -3.48 -1.24
C GLU A 84 1.53 -3.29 -0.28
N THR A 85 1.67 -2.34 0.63
CA THR A 85 0.69 -2.05 1.67
C THR A 85 0.72 -0.56 1.99
N SER A 86 -0.30 -0.09 2.70
CA SER A 86 -0.42 1.30 3.15
C SER A 86 -0.46 1.32 4.69
N PRO A 87 0.70 1.42 5.36
CA PRO A 87 0.74 1.48 6.81
C PRO A 87 -0.02 2.70 7.35
N LEU A 88 -0.75 2.53 8.45
CA LEU A 88 -1.50 3.62 9.08
C LEU A 88 -0.63 4.85 9.36
N GLU A 89 0.59 4.62 9.86
CA GLU A 89 1.53 5.71 10.16
C GLU A 89 1.88 6.58 8.95
N ASP A 90 2.03 5.97 7.77
CA ASP A 90 2.31 6.68 6.53
C ASP A 90 1.07 7.43 6.02
N ILE A 91 -0.11 6.83 6.13
CA ILE A 91 -1.37 7.52 5.85
C ILE A 91 -1.50 8.78 6.71
N ILE A 92 -1.25 8.68 8.00
CA ILE A 92 -1.36 9.82 8.93
C ILE A 92 -0.31 10.90 8.62
N LYS A 93 0.95 10.52 8.34
CA LYS A 93 2.02 11.46 7.97
C LYS A 93 1.69 12.19 6.66
N VAL A 94 1.24 11.46 5.65
CA VAL A 94 0.86 12.05 4.35
C VAL A 94 -0.36 12.95 4.50
N LYS A 95 -1.35 12.55 5.30
CA LYS A 95 -2.51 13.39 5.62
C LYS A 95 -2.10 14.72 6.27
N GLN A 96 -1.26 14.67 7.32
CA GLN A 96 -0.77 15.89 7.99
C GLN A 96 -0.03 16.81 7.02
N LEU A 97 0.82 16.24 6.16
CA LEU A 97 1.53 17.00 5.14
C LEU A 97 0.55 17.63 4.14
N ALA A 98 -0.39 16.86 3.60
CA ALA A 98 -1.38 17.34 2.65
C ALA A 98 -2.20 18.50 3.26
N PHE A 99 -2.70 18.35 4.48
CA PHE A 99 -3.49 19.38 5.16
C PHE A 99 -2.69 20.65 5.46
N SER A 100 -1.38 20.53 5.70
CA SER A 100 -0.50 21.70 5.88
C SER A 100 -0.27 22.50 4.59
N LYS A 101 -0.52 21.89 3.42
CA LYS A 101 -0.27 22.50 2.09
C LYS A 101 -1.54 22.92 1.36
N ILE A 102 -2.67 22.34 1.71
CA ILE A 102 -3.96 22.69 1.12
C ILE A 102 -4.50 23.93 1.85
N ARG A 103 -4.73 25.00 1.11
CA ARG A 103 -5.17 26.30 1.64
C ARG A 103 -6.54 26.25 2.34
N ARG A 104 -7.42 25.36 1.90
CA ARG A 104 -8.72 25.09 2.50
C ARG A 104 -8.77 23.63 2.92
N HIS A 105 -9.23 23.37 4.13
CA HIS A 105 -9.42 22.01 4.58
C HIS A 105 -10.23 21.21 3.54
N PRO A 106 -9.77 19.99 3.18
CA PRO A 106 -10.53 19.14 2.27
C PRO A 106 -11.92 18.89 2.85
N ARG A 107 -12.94 18.87 1.99
CA ARG A 107 -14.30 18.59 2.39
C ARG A 107 -14.50 17.11 2.70
N ASN A 108 -13.79 16.27 1.95
CA ASN A 108 -13.90 14.83 2.06
C ASN A 108 -12.53 14.18 2.17
N ILE A 109 -12.47 13.14 2.98
CA ILE A 109 -11.39 12.17 3.01
C ILE A 109 -11.95 10.87 2.43
N ILE A 110 -11.29 10.33 1.42
CA ILE A 110 -11.72 9.14 0.70
C ILE A 110 -10.71 8.02 0.98
N LEU A 111 -11.19 6.86 1.41
CA LEU A 111 -10.37 5.65 1.50
C LEU A 111 -10.67 4.74 0.31
N TYR A 112 -9.64 4.23 -0.34
CA TYR A 112 -9.76 3.32 -1.46
C TYR A 112 -8.64 2.27 -1.39
N HIS A 113 -8.76 1.10 -1.79
CA HIS A 113 -9.84 0.36 -2.40
C HIS A 113 -10.66 -0.33 -1.30
N LEU A 114 -11.92 0.01 -1.14
CA LEU A 114 -12.74 -0.50 -0.05
C LEU A 114 -13.29 -1.88 -0.37
N ASP A 115 -12.73 -2.89 0.27
CA ASP A 115 -13.26 -4.25 0.34
C ASP A 115 -12.99 -4.84 1.73
N SER A 116 -13.57 -6.00 2.01
CA SER A 116 -13.47 -6.64 3.32
C SER A 116 -12.03 -7.05 3.70
N LEU A 117 -11.20 -7.41 2.74
CA LEU A 117 -9.83 -7.85 3.00
C LEU A 117 -8.93 -6.65 3.32
N ASN A 118 -9.07 -5.57 2.56
CA ASN A 118 -8.27 -4.38 2.75
C ASN A 118 -8.65 -3.64 4.05
N ILE A 119 -9.94 -3.48 4.34
CA ILE A 119 -10.37 -2.78 5.55
C ILE A 119 -10.08 -3.56 6.82
N ALA A 120 -10.06 -4.90 6.76
CA ALA A 120 -9.75 -5.75 7.92
C ALA A 120 -8.34 -5.56 8.48
N GLN A 121 -7.44 -4.90 7.75
CA GLN A 121 -6.09 -4.57 8.22
C GLN A 121 -6.08 -3.41 9.22
N TYR A 122 -7.17 -2.65 9.30
CA TYR A 122 -7.30 -1.48 10.17
C TYR A 122 -8.38 -1.72 11.22
N SER A 123 -8.10 -1.41 12.48
CA SER A 123 -9.14 -1.37 13.50
C SER A 123 -10.09 -0.19 13.24
N GLU A 124 -11.28 -0.24 13.84
CA GLU A 124 -12.21 0.89 13.79
C GLU A 124 -11.57 2.18 14.29
N GLU A 125 -10.77 2.08 15.36
CA GLU A 125 -10.04 3.22 15.90
C GLU A 125 -9.03 3.78 14.88
N ASN A 126 -8.31 2.93 14.15
CA ASN A 126 -7.39 3.34 13.09
C ASN A 126 -8.12 4.11 11.99
N ILE A 127 -9.27 3.61 11.56
CA ILE A 127 -10.11 4.31 10.57
C ILE A 127 -10.57 5.67 11.11
N ARG A 128 -11.03 5.73 12.35
CA ARG A 128 -11.41 7.01 13.00
C ARG A 128 -10.26 8.01 13.05
N LEU A 129 -9.01 7.57 13.26
CA LEU A 129 -7.84 8.44 13.26
C LEU A 129 -7.56 9.05 11.87
N ILE A 130 -7.84 8.32 10.79
CA ILE A 130 -7.69 8.86 9.44
C ILE A 130 -8.70 9.99 9.20
N TYR A 131 -9.92 9.87 9.72
CA TYR A 131 -10.98 10.87 9.51
C TYR A 131 -10.96 12.04 10.50
N LYS A 132 -10.22 11.95 11.60
CA LYS A 132 -10.01 13.09 12.53
C LYS A 132 -9.10 14.15 11.91
#